data_1981a400d7d506eaf5c8f91b9f44e43f
#
_entry.id   1981a400d7d506eaf5c8f91b9f44e43f
#
_cell.length_a   1.000
_cell.length_b   1.000
_cell.length_c   1.000
_cell.angle_alpha   90.00
_cell.angle_beta   90.00
_cell.angle_gamma   90.00
#
_symmetry.space_group_name_H-M   'P 1'
#
loop_
_entity.id
_entity.type
_entity.pdbx_description
1 polymer ?
#
loop_
_entity_poly.entity_id
_entity_poly.type
_entity_poly.pdbx_seq_one_letter_code
_entity_poly.pdbx_strand_id
1 'polypeptide(L)'
;MDITSANAVVSLSCSLFSTTLQQFSADTSFEGEDDQVAETRMGIDGQMVAGQVPNIKAVTIHLEASSPSVQFLTLLKQAMETNRTIYECNMVISLPSIGKRITYSKGVLQSAKDLPDGKKVLDPTSWTFHFEKKSVEG
;
A
#
# COMPACT_ATOMS: atom_id res chain seq x y z
N MET A 1 1.46 1.29 26.18
CA MET A 1 0.81 1.71 24.91
C MET A 1 0.35 0.47 24.16
N ASP A 2 -0.89 0.48 23.71
CA ASP A 2 -1.42 -0.58 22.88
C ASP A 2 -1.07 -0.33 21.42
N ILE A 3 -0.34 -1.24 20.79
CA ILE A 3 0.12 -1.09 19.41
C ILE A 3 -0.67 -1.96 18.41
N THR A 4 -1.90 -2.30 18.77
CA THR A 4 -2.76 -3.09 17.86
C THR A 4 -3.13 -2.30 16.61
N SER A 5 -3.33 -2.99 15.49
CA SER A 5 -3.84 -2.42 14.25
C SER A 5 -5.37 -2.37 14.20
N ALA A 6 -6.06 -2.77 15.26
CA ALA A 6 -7.52 -2.86 15.28
C ALA A 6 -8.22 -1.53 14.96
N ASN A 7 -7.59 -0.39 15.33
CA ASN A 7 -8.14 0.94 15.12
C ASN A 7 -7.50 1.65 13.92
N ALA A 8 -6.70 0.95 13.12
CA ALA A 8 -6.09 1.55 11.96
C ALA A 8 -7.15 1.88 10.90
N VAL A 9 -6.98 3.03 10.25
CA VAL A 9 -7.88 3.48 9.19
C VAL A 9 -7.05 3.70 7.93
N VAL A 10 -7.44 3.06 6.84
CA VAL A 10 -6.80 3.19 5.54
C VAL A 10 -7.77 3.83 4.57
N SER A 11 -7.46 5.04 4.13
CA SER A 11 -8.26 5.79 3.16
C SER A 11 -7.55 5.79 1.82
N LEU A 12 -8.27 5.44 0.76
CA LEU A 12 -7.75 5.42 -0.60
C LEU A 12 -8.58 6.38 -1.46
N SER A 13 -7.89 7.27 -2.16
CA SER A 13 -8.55 8.16 -3.11
C SER A 13 -7.86 8.08 -4.47
N CYS A 14 -8.66 8.05 -5.53
CA CYS A 14 -8.17 8.10 -6.90
C CYS A 14 -9.20 8.81 -7.75
N SER A 15 -8.90 9.02 -9.03
CA SER A 15 -9.80 9.79 -9.91
C SER A 15 -11.17 9.15 -10.10
N LEU A 16 -11.30 7.85 -9.83
CA LEU A 16 -12.58 7.13 -9.99
C LEU A 16 -13.42 7.10 -8.72
N PHE A 17 -12.79 7.10 -7.54
CA PHE A 17 -13.50 6.98 -6.27
C PHE A 17 -12.63 7.47 -5.11
N SER A 18 -13.29 7.65 -3.95
CA SER A 18 -12.62 7.88 -2.67
C SER A 18 -13.34 7.04 -1.63
N THR A 19 -12.62 6.22 -0.89
CA THR A 19 -13.21 5.29 0.06
C THR A 19 -12.28 4.98 1.23
N THR A 20 -12.86 4.54 2.33
CA THR A 20 -12.12 3.94 3.45
C THR A 20 -12.18 2.43 3.30
N LEU A 21 -11.03 1.78 3.27
CA LEU A 21 -10.96 0.34 3.08
C LEU A 21 -11.44 -0.41 4.32
N GLN A 22 -12.17 -1.49 4.10
CA GLN A 22 -12.82 -2.25 5.16
C GLN A 22 -12.55 -3.75 5.04
N GLN A 23 -12.77 -4.49 6.13
CA GLN A 23 -12.64 -5.94 6.20
C GLN A 23 -11.27 -6.43 5.74
N PHE A 24 -10.24 -5.95 6.44
CA PHE A 24 -8.88 -6.40 6.22
C PHE A 24 -8.69 -7.85 6.67
N SER A 25 -7.65 -8.50 6.14
CA SER A 25 -7.22 -9.80 6.62
C SER A 25 -6.89 -9.75 8.12
N ALA A 26 -7.26 -10.80 8.86
CA ALA A 26 -6.99 -10.87 10.28
C ALA A 26 -5.49 -11.01 10.58
N ASP A 27 -4.75 -11.69 9.70
CA ASP A 27 -3.31 -11.93 9.92
C ASP A 27 -2.47 -10.73 9.56
N THR A 28 -2.63 -10.22 8.33
CA THR A 28 -1.89 -9.06 7.85
C THR A 28 -2.86 -8.14 7.13
N SER A 29 -3.12 -6.96 7.72
CA SER A 29 -4.06 -6.00 7.13
C SER A 29 -3.41 -5.21 6.01
N PHE A 30 -2.22 -4.70 6.27
CA PHE A 30 -1.43 -3.94 5.31
C PHE A 30 0.05 -4.09 5.66
N GLU A 31 0.89 -3.92 4.67
CA GLU A 31 2.34 -3.97 4.87
C GLU A 31 3.03 -3.04 3.89
N GLY A 32 4.09 -2.38 4.35
CA GLY A 32 4.94 -1.56 3.53
C GLY A 32 6.29 -2.23 3.34
N GLU A 33 6.90 -2.03 2.19
CA GLU A 33 8.26 -2.47 1.97
C GLU A 33 9.25 -1.47 2.56
N ASP A 34 10.47 -1.94 2.80
CA ASP A 34 11.55 -1.08 3.29
C ASP A 34 11.84 0.04 2.29
N ASP A 35 12.01 1.26 2.81
CA ASP A 35 12.43 2.39 1.98
C ASP A 35 13.96 2.42 1.91
N GLN A 36 14.50 2.38 0.72
CA GLN A 36 15.92 2.58 0.51
C GLN A 36 16.19 4.09 0.46
N VAL A 37 16.87 4.61 1.48
CA VAL A 37 17.13 6.04 1.57
C VAL A 37 18.48 6.45 1.01
N ALA A 38 19.41 5.50 0.87
CA ALA A 38 20.75 5.77 0.36
C ALA A 38 21.30 4.55 -0.35
N GLU A 39 22.15 4.81 -1.34
CA GLU A 39 23.00 3.81 -1.95
C GLU A 39 24.40 4.00 -1.43
N THR A 40 25.05 2.90 -1.01
CA THR A 40 26.37 2.95 -0.41
C THR A 40 27.31 1.99 -1.14
N ARG A 41 28.60 2.36 -1.15
CA ARG A 41 29.63 1.47 -1.67
C ARG A 41 30.95 1.75 -0.95
N MET A 42 31.82 0.76 -0.96
CA MET A 42 33.15 0.88 -0.36
C MET A 42 34.16 1.28 -1.44
N GLY A 43 34.92 2.34 -1.17
CA GLY A 43 36.01 2.75 -2.04
C GLY A 43 37.24 1.85 -1.87
N ILE A 44 38.15 1.93 -2.82
CA ILE A 44 39.43 1.16 -2.78
C ILE A 44 40.25 1.50 -1.53
N ASP A 45 40.14 2.74 -1.06
CA ASP A 45 40.85 3.22 0.14
C ASP A 45 40.20 2.76 1.44
N GLY A 46 39.13 1.97 1.38
CA GLY A 46 38.43 1.48 2.57
C GLY A 46 37.41 2.46 3.13
N GLN A 47 37.14 3.57 2.45
CA GLN A 47 36.12 4.54 2.87
C GLN A 47 34.81 4.30 2.17
N MET A 48 33.71 4.39 2.94
CA MET A 48 32.38 4.26 2.39
C MET A 48 31.93 5.58 1.76
N VAL A 49 31.34 5.50 0.58
CA VAL A 49 30.65 6.63 -0.03
C VAL A 49 29.16 6.32 -0.09
N ALA A 50 28.34 7.34 0.10
CA ALA A 50 26.89 7.20 0.13
C ALA A 50 26.23 8.31 -0.68
N GLY A 51 25.18 7.95 -1.38
CA GLY A 51 24.35 8.91 -2.13
C GLY A 51 22.89 8.66 -1.87
N GLN A 52 22.12 9.73 -1.77
CA GLN A 52 20.67 9.63 -1.63
C GLN A 52 20.06 9.20 -2.95
N VAL A 53 19.18 8.20 -2.92
CA VAL A 53 18.50 7.72 -4.12
C VAL A 53 16.99 7.79 -3.92
N PRO A 54 16.23 8.26 -4.93
CA PRO A 54 14.79 8.12 -4.91
C PRO A 54 14.42 6.66 -5.15
N ASN A 55 13.41 6.18 -4.45
CA ASN A 55 12.90 4.82 -4.64
C ASN A 55 11.39 4.79 -4.55
N ILE A 56 10.82 3.71 -5.06
CA ILE A 56 9.38 3.48 -5.02
C ILE A 56 8.99 3.05 -3.61
N LYS A 57 7.88 3.62 -3.11
CA LYS A 57 7.30 3.25 -1.82
C LYS A 57 6.16 2.26 -2.10
N ALA A 58 6.34 1.00 -1.75
CA ALA A 58 5.36 -0.03 -2.01
C ALA A 58 4.53 -0.33 -0.77
N VAL A 59 3.21 -0.45 -0.95
CA VAL A 59 2.26 -0.80 0.11
C VAL A 59 1.36 -1.90 -0.41
N THR A 60 1.23 -2.98 0.34
CA THR A 60 0.32 -4.07 0.02
C THR A 60 -0.82 -4.10 1.02
N ILE A 61 -2.04 -4.14 0.51
CA ILE A 61 -3.27 -4.23 1.31
C ILE A 61 -3.83 -5.63 1.15
N HIS A 62 -4.19 -6.26 2.26
CA HIS A 62 -4.82 -7.56 2.28
C HIS A 62 -6.27 -7.42 2.74
N LEU A 63 -7.21 -7.76 1.88
CA LEU A 63 -8.64 -7.66 2.16
C LEU A 63 -9.28 -9.03 2.10
N GLU A 64 -10.20 -9.31 3.04
CA GLU A 64 -10.99 -10.53 2.97
C GLU A 64 -11.75 -10.60 1.65
N ALA A 65 -11.98 -11.82 1.14
CA ALA A 65 -12.68 -12.00 -0.15
C ALA A 65 -14.08 -11.40 -0.15
N SER A 66 -14.71 -11.29 1.02
CA SER A 66 -16.04 -10.70 1.20
C SER A 66 -16.03 -9.19 1.44
N SER A 67 -14.86 -8.56 1.48
CA SER A 67 -14.76 -7.13 1.77
C SER A 67 -15.50 -6.28 0.73
N PRO A 68 -16.35 -5.33 1.16
CA PRO A 68 -17.01 -4.44 0.23
C PRO A 68 -16.04 -3.53 -0.51
N SER A 69 -14.84 -3.32 0.02
CA SER A 69 -13.81 -2.49 -0.63
C SER A 69 -13.20 -3.16 -1.86
N VAL A 70 -13.30 -4.47 -1.99
CA VAL A 70 -12.77 -5.20 -3.15
C VAL A 70 -13.41 -4.71 -4.45
N GLN A 71 -14.70 -4.35 -4.43
CA GLN A 71 -15.38 -3.86 -5.62
C GLN A 71 -14.78 -2.55 -6.14
N PHE A 72 -14.35 -1.66 -5.25
CA PHE A 72 -13.69 -0.41 -5.64
C PHE A 72 -12.34 -0.66 -6.30
N LEU A 73 -11.56 -1.56 -5.71
CA LEU A 73 -10.25 -1.91 -6.26
C LEU A 73 -10.36 -2.68 -7.57
N THR A 74 -11.37 -3.53 -7.69
CA THR A 74 -11.67 -4.22 -8.95
C THR A 74 -12.07 -3.23 -10.04
N LEU A 75 -12.88 -2.23 -9.70
CA LEU A 75 -13.26 -1.16 -10.63
C LEU A 75 -12.03 -0.42 -11.13
N LEU A 76 -11.12 -0.06 -10.23
CA LEU A 76 -9.87 0.62 -10.58
C LEU A 76 -9.04 -0.24 -11.53
N LYS A 77 -8.84 -1.51 -11.20
CA LYS A 77 -8.06 -2.44 -12.02
C LYS A 77 -8.67 -2.60 -13.42
N GLN A 78 -9.98 -2.81 -13.49
CA GLN A 78 -10.67 -2.99 -14.76
C GLN A 78 -10.64 -1.71 -15.62
N ALA A 79 -10.80 -0.55 -14.99
CA ALA A 79 -10.73 0.72 -15.72
C ALA A 79 -9.34 0.95 -16.32
N MET A 80 -8.28 0.61 -15.58
CA MET A 80 -6.92 0.71 -16.08
C MET A 80 -6.69 -0.21 -17.28
N GLU A 81 -7.16 -1.44 -17.20
CA GLU A 81 -7.02 -2.43 -18.27
C GLU A 81 -7.84 -2.04 -19.52
N THR A 82 -9.10 -1.64 -19.32
CA THR A 82 -10.01 -1.31 -20.41
C THR A 82 -9.58 -0.05 -21.14
N ASN A 83 -9.20 0.99 -20.40
CA ASN A 83 -8.85 2.29 -20.98
C ASN A 83 -7.36 2.41 -21.30
N ARG A 84 -6.55 1.41 -20.92
CA ARG A 84 -5.10 1.39 -21.07
C ARG A 84 -4.48 2.68 -20.54
N THR A 85 -4.97 3.10 -19.38
CA THR A 85 -4.58 4.36 -18.74
C THR A 85 -4.24 4.08 -17.28
N ILE A 86 -3.31 4.85 -16.74
CA ILE A 86 -2.94 4.78 -15.33
C ILE A 86 -3.73 5.85 -14.58
N TYR A 87 -4.40 5.45 -13.51
CA TYR A 87 -5.11 6.37 -12.61
C TYR A 87 -4.28 6.60 -11.37
N GLU A 88 -4.01 7.85 -11.06
CA GLU A 88 -3.22 8.23 -9.89
C GLU A 88 -4.04 8.01 -8.62
N CYS A 89 -3.40 7.44 -7.60
CA CYS A 89 -3.99 7.16 -6.31
C CYS A 89 -3.20 7.80 -5.19
N ASN A 90 -3.90 8.11 -4.10
CA ASN A 90 -3.30 8.57 -2.85
C ASN A 90 -3.86 7.72 -1.72
N MET A 91 -3.03 7.44 -0.72
CA MET A 91 -3.43 6.60 0.41
C MET A 91 -2.99 7.24 1.72
N VAL A 92 -3.88 7.20 2.71
CA VAL A 92 -3.57 7.67 4.06
C VAL A 92 -3.81 6.51 5.02
N ILE A 93 -2.79 6.14 5.78
CA ILE A 93 -2.88 5.12 6.82
C ILE A 93 -2.77 5.83 8.16
N SER A 94 -3.84 5.79 8.94
CA SER A 94 -3.89 6.39 10.27
C SER A 94 -3.75 5.29 11.32
N LEU A 95 -2.80 5.45 12.22
CA LEU A 95 -2.49 4.50 13.29
C LEU A 95 -2.67 5.19 14.65
N PRO A 96 -3.92 5.34 15.12
CA PRO A 96 -4.19 6.09 16.34
C PRO A 96 -3.58 5.47 17.60
N SER A 97 -3.38 4.14 17.61
CA SER A 97 -2.78 3.45 18.75
C SER A 97 -1.35 3.92 19.04
N ILE A 98 -0.62 4.38 18.05
CA ILE A 98 0.74 4.90 18.21
C ILE A 98 0.85 6.38 17.81
N GLY A 99 -0.27 7.02 17.53
CA GLY A 99 -0.32 8.44 17.20
C GLY A 99 0.36 8.82 15.90
N LYS A 100 0.38 7.93 14.92
CA LYS A 100 1.02 8.17 13.62
C LYS A 100 0.03 8.20 12.48
N ARG A 101 0.39 8.96 11.46
CA ARG A 101 -0.35 9.05 10.22
C ARG A 101 0.64 9.06 9.07
N ILE A 102 0.48 8.14 8.14
CA ILE A 102 1.38 7.98 6.99
C ILE A 102 0.58 8.30 5.74
N THR A 103 1.08 9.25 4.96
CA THR A 103 0.45 9.68 3.71
C THR A 103 1.32 9.27 2.54
N TYR A 104 0.73 8.51 1.62
CA TYR A 104 1.36 8.12 0.37
C TYR A 104 0.70 8.88 -0.77
N SER A 105 1.49 9.42 -1.68
CA SER A 105 0.95 10.22 -2.78
C SER A 105 1.64 9.89 -4.10
N LYS A 106 0.96 10.25 -5.19
CA LYS A 106 1.40 10.04 -6.57
C LYS A 106 1.68 8.57 -6.84
N GLY A 107 0.69 7.74 -6.60
CA GLY A 107 0.83 6.30 -6.74
C GLY A 107 -0.14 5.70 -7.73
N VAL A 108 0.09 4.42 -7.98
CA VAL A 108 -0.74 3.62 -8.89
C VAL A 108 -0.91 2.22 -8.31
N LEU A 109 -1.98 1.55 -8.70
CA LEU A 109 -2.13 0.12 -8.44
C LEU A 109 -1.17 -0.63 -9.36
N GLN A 110 -0.18 -1.29 -8.75
CA GLN A 110 0.87 -1.96 -9.51
C GLN A 110 0.53 -3.41 -9.80
N SER A 111 0.00 -4.13 -8.82
CA SER A 111 -0.37 -5.52 -8.99
C SER A 111 -1.52 -5.90 -8.05
N ALA A 112 -2.23 -6.97 -8.40
CA ALA A 112 -3.38 -7.41 -7.63
C ALA A 112 -3.51 -8.92 -7.71
N LYS A 113 -3.76 -9.54 -6.55
CA LYS A 113 -4.22 -10.92 -6.49
C LYS A 113 -5.71 -10.86 -6.17
N ASP A 114 -6.52 -10.68 -7.21
CA ASP A 114 -7.97 -10.48 -7.08
C ASP A 114 -8.74 -11.80 -7.06
N LEU A 115 -8.14 -12.89 -7.49
CA LEU A 115 -8.73 -14.22 -7.37
C LEU A 115 -8.28 -14.87 -6.06
N PRO A 116 -9.17 -15.00 -5.06
CA PRO A 116 -8.80 -15.69 -3.82
C PRO A 116 -8.48 -17.16 -4.09
N ASP A 117 -7.54 -17.73 -3.34
CA ASP A 117 -7.25 -19.15 -3.43
C ASP A 117 -8.47 -19.97 -3.01
N GLY A 118 -8.79 -20.99 -3.80
CA GLY A 118 -9.98 -21.81 -3.60
C GLY A 118 -9.77 -22.91 -2.59
N LYS A 119 -9.69 -22.53 -1.32
CA LYS A 119 -9.63 -23.47 -0.19
C LYS A 119 -11.04 -23.67 0.38
N LYS A 120 -11.15 -24.42 1.46
CA LYS A 120 -12.43 -24.61 2.15
C LYS A 120 -13.05 -23.27 2.56
N VAL A 121 -12.19 -22.32 2.98
CA VAL A 121 -12.53 -20.92 3.16
C VAL A 121 -11.63 -20.12 2.22
N LEU A 122 -12.20 -19.18 1.47
CA LEU A 122 -11.43 -18.39 0.52
C LEU A 122 -10.37 -17.55 1.22
N ASP A 123 -9.16 -17.53 0.68
CA ASP A 123 -8.07 -16.70 1.20
C ASP A 123 -8.32 -15.22 0.89
N PRO A 124 -7.68 -14.31 1.67
CA PRO A 124 -7.76 -12.89 1.37
C PRO A 124 -7.19 -12.53 0.00
N THR A 125 -7.68 -11.43 -0.56
CA THR A 125 -7.10 -10.83 -1.76
C THR A 125 -5.95 -9.90 -1.38
N SER A 126 -5.04 -9.64 -2.32
CA SER A 126 -3.88 -8.78 -2.10
C SER A 126 -3.80 -7.72 -3.19
N TRP A 127 -3.55 -6.48 -2.78
CA TRP A 127 -3.51 -5.33 -3.69
C TRP A 127 -2.27 -4.51 -3.38
N THR A 128 -1.36 -4.39 -4.34
CA THR A 128 -0.09 -3.69 -4.16
C THR A 128 -0.08 -2.39 -4.93
N PHE A 129 0.23 -1.31 -4.21
CA PHE A 129 0.35 0.04 -4.75
C PHE A 129 1.80 0.49 -4.68
N HIS A 130 2.24 1.19 -5.70
CA HIS A 130 3.55 1.85 -5.72
C HIS A 130 3.34 3.36 -5.71
N PHE A 131 4.00 4.03 -4.79
CA PHE A 131 3.88 5.48 -4.59
C PHE A 131 5.23 6.17 -4.79
N GLU A 132 5.17 7.38 -5.29
CA GLU A 132 6.36 8.23 -5.49
C GLU A 132 6.78 8.89 -4.18
N LYS A 133 5.82 9.31 -3.35
CA LYS A 133 6.07 10.09 -2.13
C LYS A 133 5.41 9.46 -0.92
N LYS A 134 6.08 9.62 0.22
CA LYS A 134 5.61 9.15 1.52
C LYS A 134 5.93 10.21 2.56
N SER A 135 4.97 10.52 3.43
CA SER A 135 5.13 11.45 4.54
C SER A 135 4.61 10.80 5.81
N VAL A 136 5.35 10.95 6.91
CA VAL A 136 4.98 10.39 8.21
C VAL A 136 4.79 11.52 9.20
N GLU A 137 3.63 11.57 9.86
CA GLU A 137 3.30 12.54 10.91
C GLU A 137 3.12 11.83 12.24
N GLY A 138 3.44 12.52 13.30
CA GLY A 138 3.28 12.01 14.67
C GLY A 138 4.59 11.64 15.35
#